data_0035603f5bdfb089eef305057d7c072b
#
_entry.id   0035603f5bdfb089eef305057d7c072b
#
_cell.length_a   1.000
_cell.length_b   1.000
_cell.length_c   1.000
_cell.angle_alpha   90.00
_cell.angle_beta   90.00
_cell.angle_gamma   90.00
#
_symmetry.space_group_name_H-M   'P 1'
#
loop_
_entity.id
_entity.type
_entity.pdbx_description
1 polymer ?
#
loop_
_entity_poly.entity_id
_entity_poly.type
_entity_poly.pdbx_seq_one_letter_code
_entity_poly.pdbx_strand_id
1 'polypeptide(L)'
;MLDVVDARVTRGGRDLLHDVSLRVEAGQHWALIGPNGAGKTTLLTLCGALGHPTAGTVDVLGRRLGRVELSELRRHIGHVDPRHRMVGDNTVREVVLSGFTGSSDPVPRWSPTDEQEARVVDLVASVGLSSRMSARWSVLSQGERGRALIARALVSQPALLLLDEPATGLDVAAREHLLDTVDELRTIHPGMASVTVTHHLEDLPSSTSHALLLRDGGIFATGPADDVLTSDLVSGAFDHPLVIDRADGRWSARARRR
;
A
#
# COMPACT_ATOMS: atom_id res chain seq x y z
N MET A 1 5.93 7.73 11.83
CA MET A 1 5.27 7.86 10.51
C MET A 1 3.76 7.89 10.62
N LEU A 2 3.15 6.85 11.17
CA LEU A 2 1.72 6.79 11.48
C LEU A 2 1.54 6.62 12.98
N ASP A 3 0.55 7.32 13.55
CA ASP A 3 0.13 7.13 14.92
C ASP A 3 -1.40 7.19 14.96
N VAL A 4 -2.00 6.02 15.08
CA VAL A 4 -3.45 5.81 15.14
C VAL A 4 -3.77 5.43 16.56
N VAL A 5 -4.66 6.17 17.23
CA VAL A 5 -5.00 5.94 18.64
C VAL A 5 -6.52 5.84 18.77
N ASP A 6 -6.98 4.66 19.21
CA ASP A 6 -8.38 4.32 19.48
C ASP A 6 -9.34 4.72 18.36
N ALA A 7 -8.87 4.53 17.10
CA ALA A 7 -9.61 4.97 15.93
C ALA A 7 -10.87 4.12 15.74
N ARG A 8 -11.98 4.83 15.52
CA ARG A 8 -13.29 4.25 15.16
C ARG A 8 -13.76 4.86 13.85
N VAL A 9 -14.36 4.06 13.00
CA VAL A 9 -15.04 4.51 11.78
C VAL A 9 -16.39 3.89 11.71
N THR A 10 -17.45 4.72 11.80
CA THR A 10 -18.85 4.30 11.71
C THR A 10 -19.47 4.83 10.42
N ARG A 11 -20.12 3.97 9.64
CA ARG A 11 -20.90 4.36 8.46
C ARG A 11 -22.24 3.66 8.47
N GLY A 12 -23.32 4.40 8.25
CA GLY A 12 -24.68 3.85 8.23
C GLY A 12 -25.06 3.11 9.51
N GLY A 13 -24.58 3.56 10.68
CA GLY A 13 -24.82 2.93 11.98
C GLY A 13 -24.03 1.63 12.23
N ARG A 14 -23.12 1.24 11.32
CA ARG A 14 -22.24 0.08 11.47
C ARG A 14 -20.80 0.54 11.69
N ASP A 15 -20.13 -0.04 12.67
CA ASP A 15 -18.71 0.17 12.87
C ASP A 15 -17.92 -0.64 11.83
N LEU A 16 -17.12 0.07 11.02
CA LEU A 16 -16.17 -0.50 10.07
C LEU A 16 -14.81 -0.72 10.72
N LEU A 17 -14.47 0.13 11.70
CA LEU A 17 -13.33 0.00 12.59
C LEU A 17 -13.76 0.38 14.00
N HIS A 18 -13.23 -0.29 15.00
CA HIS A 18 -13.41 0.02 16.42
C HIS A 18 -12.12 -0.23 17.19
N ASP A 19 -11.78 0.71 18.07
CA ASP A 19 -10.69 0.62 19.03
C ASP A 19 -9.33 0.22 18.38
N VAL A 20 -9.06 0.75 17.16
CA VAL A 20 -7.84 0.45 16.42
C VAL A 20 -6.73 1.41 16.83
N SER A 21 -5.64 0.85 17.39
CA SER A 21 -4.42 1.59 17.70
C SER A 21 -3.22 0.96 16.99
N LEU A 22 -2.52 1.76 16.17
CA LEU A 22 -1.39 1.32 15.34
C LEU A 22 -0.33 2.40 15.29
N ARG A 23 0.92 2.04 15.56
CA ARG A 23 2.06 2.92 15.37
C ARG A 23 3.03 2.33 14.35
N VAL A 24 3.33 3.10 13.30
CA VAL A 24 4.32 2.76 12.28
C VAL A 24 5.46 3.76 12.35
N GLU A 25 6.67 3.27 12.49
CA GLU A 25 7.87 4.09 12.55
C GLU A 25 8.57 4.18 11.18
N ALA A 26 9.55 5.08 11.05
CA ALA A 26 10.35 5.20 9.84
C ALA A 26 11.11 3.90 9.55
N GLY A 27 11.15 3.48 8.28
CA GLY A 27 11.83 2.26 7.85
C GLY A 27 11.12 0.96 8.22
N GLN A 28 9.94 1.00 8.84
CA GLN A 28 9.14 -0.20 9.08
C GLN A 28 8.26 -0.53 7.85
N HIS A 29 8.16 -1.84 7.57
CA HIS A 29 7.33 -2.38 6.49
C HIS A 29 6.26 -3.28 7.10
N TRP A 30 5.02 -2.82 7.05
CA TRP A 30 3.87 -3.46 7.69
C TRP A 30 3.01 -4.23 6.71
N ALA A 31 2.64 -5.44 7.10
CA ALA A 31 1.57 -6.21 6.46
C ALA A 31 0.26 -5.99 7.22
N LEU A 32 -0.79 -5.55 6.54
CA LEU A 32 -2.15 -5.47 7.06
C LEU A 32 -2.99 -6.60 6.45
N ILE A 33 -3.23 -7.63 7.23
CA ILE A 33 -3.83 -8.91 6.83
C ILE A 33 -5.18 -9.11 7.51
N GLY A 34 -6.08 -9.80 6.86
CA GLY A 34 -7.37 -10.20 7.42
C GLY A 34 -8.39 -10.59 6.35
N PRO A 35 -9.51 -11.20 6.73
CA PRO A 35 -10.55 -11.60 5.79
C PRO A 35 -11.19 -10.41 5.08
N ASN A 36 -11.94 -10.69 4.02
CA ASN A 36 -12.72 -9.66 3.33
C ASN A 36 -13.76 -9.06 4.29
N GLY A 37 -13.88 -7.73 4.26
CA GLY A 37 -14.77 -7.01 5.17
C GLY A 37 -14.21 -6.74 6.58
N ALA A 38 -12.97 -7.15 6.89
CA ALA A 38 -12.34 -6.92 8.20
C ALA A 38 -12.01 -5.44 8.50
N GLY A 39 -12.13 -4.53 7.53
CA GLY A 39 -11.84 -3.09 7.73
C GLY A 39 -10.50 -2.63 7.15
N LYS A 40 -9.72 -3.49 6.48
CA LYS A 40 -8.37 -3.18 5.96
C LYS A 40 -8.32 -1.92 5.10
N THR A 41 -9.16 -1.83 4.06
CA THR A 41 -9.24 -0.65 3.18
C THR A 41 -9.68 0.60 3.95
N THR A 42 -10.55 0.45 4.97
CA THR A 42 -10.95 1.57 5.83
C THR A 42 -9.79 2.09 6.64
N LEU A 43 -8.97 1.22 7.24
CA LEU A 43 -7.77 1.63 7.96
C LEU A 43 -6.75 2.26 7.00
N LEU A 44 -6.52 1.66 5.82
CA LEU A 44 -5.62 2.23 4.82
C LEU A 44 -6.08 3.62 4.34
N THR A 45 -7.40 3.83 4.22
CA THR A 45 -7.99 5.15 3.89
C THR A 45 -7.63 6.21 4.93
N LEU A 46 -7.62 5.87 6.22
CA LEU A 46 -7.16 6.77 7.29
C LEU A 46 -5.66 7.04 7.16
N CYS A 47 -4.84 6.00 6.98
CA CYS A 47 -3.38 6.11 6.80
C CYS A 47 -3.02 6.97 5.58
N GLY A 48 -3.80 6.92 4.51
CA GLY A 48 -3.62 7.70 3.28
C GLY A 48 -4.19 9.12 3.34
N ALA A 49 -4.69 9.57 4.49
CA ALA A 49 -5.36 10.88 4.62
C ALA A 49 -6.52 11.05 3.62
N LEU A 50 -7.21 9.96 3.28
CA LEU A 50 -8.37 9.93 2.36
C LEU A 50 -9.71 9.94 3.10
N GLY A 51 -9.68 9.88 4.42
CA GLY A 51 -10.84 9.91 5.30
C GLY A 51 -10.49 10.39 6.70
N HIS A 52 -11.51 10.48 7.55
CA HIS A 52 -11.36 10.86 8.95
C HIS A 52 -11.93 9.77 9.85
N PRO A 53 -11.37 9.55 11.06
CA PRO A 53 -12.00 8.70 12.04
C PRO A 53 -13.29 9.37 12.58
N THR A 54 -14.28 8.55 12.96
CA THR A 54 -15.49 9.03 13.66
C THR A 54 -15.17 9.33 15.12
N ALA A 55 -14.24 8.60 15.72
CA ALA A 55 -13.69 8.83 17.05
C ALA A 55 -12.23 8.37 17.11
N GLY A 56 -11.49 8.77 18.14
CA GLY A 56 -10.06 8.55 18.24
C GLY A 56 -9.25 9.59 17.44
N THR A 57 -7.96 9.33 17.24
CA THR A 57 -7.07 10.26 16.53
C THR A 57 -6.16 9.52 15.57
N VAL A 58 -5.83 10.19 14.45
CA VAL A 58 -4.89 9.70 13.44
C VAL A 58 -3.92 10.80 13.08
N ASP A 59 -2.65 10.56 13.34
CA ASP A 59 -1.55 11.41 12.93
C ASP A 59 -0.77 10.72 11.79
N VAL A 60 -0.64 11.40 10.66
CA VAL A 60 0.10 10.93 9.49
C VAL A 60 1.26 11.86 9.23
N LEU A 61 2.48 11.34 9.22
CA LEU A 61 3.72 12.12 9.08
C LEU A 61 3.82 13.26 10.13
N GLY A 62 3.36 13.00 11.37
CA GLY A 62 3.34 13.96 12.45
C GLY A 62 2.24 15.03 12.35
N ARG A 63 1.32 14.92 11.40
CA ARG A 63 0.23 15.86 11.16
C ARG A 63 -1.12 15.20 11.44
N ARG A 64 -1.90 15.82 12.35
CA ARG A 64 -3.21 15.29 12.77
C ARG A 64 -4.29 15.51 11.71
N LEU A 65 -4.98 14.42 11.33
CA LEU A 65 -6.14 14.51 10.43
C LEU A 65 -7.21 15.42 11.06
N GLY A 66 -7.83 16.27 10.24
CA GLY A 66 -8.79 17.29 10.68
C GLY A 66 -8.16 18.62 11.11
N ARG A 67 -6.81 18.72 11.17
CA ARG A 67 -6.07 19.95 11.50
C ARG A 67 -5.00 20.32 10.48
N VAL A 68 -4.99 19.66 9.33
CA VAL A 68 -3.98 19.80 8.26
C VAL A 68 -4.67 19.93 6.92
N GLU A 69 -4.02 20.65 5.98
CA GLU A 69 -4.39 20.65 4.58
C GLU A 69 -4.07 19.28 3.97
N LEU A 70 -5.12 18.50 3.63
CA LEU A 70 -4.98 17.12 3.20
C LEU A 70 -4.29 16.99 1.83
N SER A 71 -4.45 17.96 0.95
CA SER A 71 -3.81 17.95 -0.38
C SER A 71 -2.30 18.06 -0.25
N GLU A 72 -1.80 18.88 0.66
CA GLU A 72 -0.38 19.01 0.97
C GLU A 72 0.17 17.73 1.61
N LEU A 73 -0.55 17.17 2.59
CA LEU A 73 -0.13 15.93 3.26
C LEU A 73 -0.01 14.76 2.28
N ARG A 74 -0.98 14.60 1.37
CA ARG A 74 -1.00 13.50 0.38
C ARG A 74 0.17 13.52 -0.60
N ARG A 75 0.82 14.66 -0.85
CA ARG A 75 2.03 14.73 -1.69
C ARG A 75 3.20 13.94 -1.11
N HIS A 76 3.20 13.71 0.20
CA HIS A 76 4.23 12.94 0.91
C HIS A 76 3.83 11.48 1.15
N ILE A 77 2.70 11.03 0.61
CA ILE A 77 2.17 9.68 0.72
C ILE A 77 2.07 9.07 -0.68
N GLY A 78 2.81 8.02 -0.94
CA GLY A 78 2.64 7.20 -2.13
C GLY A 78 1.47 6.25 -1.93
N HIS A 79 0.55 6.18 -2.89
CA HIS A 79 -0.57 5.26 -2.83
C HIS A 79 -0.67 4.45 -4.12
N VAL A 80 -0.64 3.13 -4.00
CA VAL A 80 -0.78 2.15 -5.09
C VAL A 80 -2.06 1.37 -4.86
N ASP A 81 -3.05 1.56 -5.73
CA ASP A 81 -4.28 0.79 -5.79
C ASP A 81 -4.49 0.33 -7.25
N PRO A 82 -4.30 -0.96 -7.57
CA PRO A 82 -4.49 -1.48 -8.93
C PRO A 82 -5.92 -1.33 -9.46
N ARG A 83 -6.90 -1.16 -8.57
CA ARG A 83 -8.31 -0.93 -8.93
C ARG A 83 -8.58 0.53 -9.31
N HIS A 84 -7.57 1.40 -9.15
CA HIS A 84 -7.69 2.82 -9.50
C HIS A 84 -8.03 3.00 -10.97
N ARG A 85 -9.14 3.67 -11.23
CA ARG A 85 -9.56 3.99 -12.59
C ARG A 85 -8.92 5.32 -13.00
N MET A 86 -8.01 5.25 -13.96
CA MET A 86 -7.50 6.44 -14.61
C MET A 86 -8.59 7.09 -15.46
N VAL A 87 -8.75 8.40 -15.37
CA VAL A 87 -9.62 9.17 -16.26
C VAL A 87 -8.84 9.50 -17.52
N GLY A 88 -9.32 9.06 -18.68
CA GLY A 88 -8.62 9.21 -19.96
C GLY A 88 -7.62 8.09 -20.25
N ASP A 89 -7.12 8.09 -21.48
CA ASP A 89 -6.15 7.11 -21.97
C ASP A 89 -4.73 7.71 -21.95
N ASN A 90 -4.23 7.94 -20.72
CA ASN A 90 -2.92 8.57 -20.49
C ASN A 90 -1.77 7.61 -20.85
N THR A 91 -0.62 8.16 -21.21
CA THR A 91 0.62 7.40 -21.37
C THR A 91 1.21 7.03 -20.00
N VAL A 92 2.11 6.03 -19.97
CA VAL A 92 2.87 5.69 -18.75
C VAL A 92 3.56 6.92 -18.17
N ARG A 93 4.19 7.75 -19.03
CA ARG A 93 4.82 9.01 -18.61
C ARG A 93 3.83 9.95 -17.91
N GLU A 94 2.67 10.18 -18.50
CA GLU A 94 1.64 11.07 -17.95
C GLU A 94 1.08 10.53 -16.61
N VAL A 95 0.89 9.21 -16.52
CA VAL A 95 0.48 8.56 -15.29
C VAL A 95 1.51 8.79 -14.17
N VAL A 96 2.80 8.58 -14.44
CA VAL A 96 3.85 8.77 -13.44
C VAL A 96 3.98 10.23 -13.05
N LEU A 97 3.93 11.16 -14.02
CA LEU A 97 3.95 12.60 -13.76
C LEU A 97 2.81 13.07 -12.83
N SER A 98 1.62 12.45 -12.91
CA SER A 98 0.50 12.82 -12.03
C SER A 98 0.80 12.62 -10.55
N GLY A 99 1.78 11.79 -10.21
CA GLY A 99 2.22 11.59 -8.83
C GLY A 99 2.80 12.84 -8.16
N PHE A 100 3.42 13.77 -8.92
CA PHE A 100 3.92 15.03 -8.36
C PHE A 100 2.80 15.95 -7.87
N THR A 101 1.63 15.85 -8.45
CA THR A 101 0.48 16.70 -8.09
C THR A 101 -0.41 16.06 -7.02
N GLY A 102 -0.18 14.78 -6.68
CA GLY A 102 -1.05 14.00 -5.81
C GLY A 102 -2.46 13.78 -6.41
N SER A 103 -2.65 14.09 -7.69
CA SER A 103 -3.89 13.91 -8.43
C SER A 103 -3.95 12.50 -9.01
N SER A 104 -5.16 11.99 -9.21
CA SER A 104 -5.39 10.73 -9.93
C SER A 104 -5.02 10.82 -11.40
N ASP A 105 -5.06 12.02 -11.96
CA ASP A 105 -4.95 12.31 -13.37
C ASP A 105 -4.05 13.51 -13.63
N PRO A 106 -3.53 13.67 -14.86
CA PRO A 106 -2.79 14.85 -15.24
C PRO A 106 -3.57 16.13 -14.97
N VAL A 107 -2.93 17.09 -14.29
CA VAL A 107 -3.56 18.37 -13.94
C VAL A 107 -3.47 19.31 -15.14
N PRO A 108 -4.59 19.84 -15.67
CA PRO A 108 -4.57 20.79 -16.75
C PRO A 108 -3.71 22.02 -16.43
N ARG A 109 -2.90 22.48 -17.39
CA ARG A 109 -2.00 23.64 -17.27
C ARG A 109 -0.83 23.46 -16.27
N TRP A 110 -0.63 22.27 -15.69
CA TRP A 110 0.60 21.96 -14.98
C TRP A 110 1.64 21.44 -15.98
N SER A 111 2.86 21.94 -15.89
CA SER A 111 3.99 21.49 -16.69
C SER A 111 5.11 21.03 -15.77
N PRO A 112 5.69 19.86 -16.00
CA PRO A 112 6.85 19.39 -15.23
C PRO A 112 8.09 20.24 -15.50
N THR A 113 9.00 20.28 -14.53
CA THR A 113 10.36 20.81 -14.76
C THR A 113 11.23 19.74 -15.43
N ASP A 114 12.39 20.14 -15.98
CA ASP A 114 13.34 19.20 -16.59
C ASP A 114 13.83 18.14 -15.58
N GLU A 115 14.00 18.53 -14.32
CA GLU A 115 14.36 17.61 -13.23
C GLU A 115 13.26 16.57 -12.95
N GLN A 116 12.01 17.01 -12.97
CA GLN A 116 10.85 16.10 -12.81
C GLN A 116 10.74 15.12 -13.98
N GLU A 117 10.98 15.60 -15.21
CA GLU A 117 11.02 14.72 -16.40
C GLU A 117 12.15 13.67 -16.29
N ALA A 118 13.36 14.09 -15.94
CA ALA A 118 14.50 13.19 -15.77
C ALA A 118 14.16 12.11 -14.71
N ARG A 119 13.56 12.52 -13.58
CA ARG A 119 13.15 11.59 -12.54
C ARG A 119 12.09 10.58 -13.00
N VAL A 120 11.14 11.00 -13.84
CA VAL A 120 10.15 10.07 -14.43
C VAL A 120 10.85 9.03 -15.30
N VAL A 121 11.82 9.46 -16.14
CA VAL A 121 12.60 8.55 -16.98
C VAL A 121 13.30 7.49 -16.13
N ASP A 122 13.99 7.91 -15.06
CA ASP A 122 14.72 7.02 -14.17
C ASP A 122 13.80 6.03 -13.45
N LEU A 123 12.66 6.51 -12.92
CA LEU A 123 11.69 5.65 -12.23
C LEU A 123 11.00 4.67 -13.17
N VAL A 124 10.62 5.10 -14.37
CA VAL A 124 10.04 4.19 -15.37
C VAL A 124 11.05 3.13 -15.80
N ALA A 125 12.34 3.49 -15.87
CA ALA A 125 13.42 2.53 -16.15
C ALA A 125 13.60 1.53 -14.99
N SER A 126 13.61 2.00 -13.75
CA SER A 126 13.79 1.15 -12.55
C SER A 126 12.69 0.10 -12.39
N VAL A 127 11.46 0.39 -12.82
CA VAL A 127 10.36 -0.58 -12.82
C VAL A 127 10.24 -1.38 -14.14
N GLY A 128 11.25 -1.33 -15.01
CA GLY A 128 11.32 -2.11 -16.26
C GLY A 128 10.30 -1.71 -17.32
N LEU A 129 9.92 -0.42 -17.41
CA LEU A 129 8.92 0.10 -18.35
C LEU A 129 9.50 1.09 -19.38
N SER A 130 10.83 1.17 -19.58
CA SER A 130 11.46 2.11 -20.51
C SER A 130 10.88 2.05 -21.91
N SER A 131 10.66 0.85 -22.46
CA SER A 131 10.08 0.62 -23.78
C SER A 131 8.58 0.94 -23.87
N ARG A 132 7.93 1.17 -22.73
CA ARG A 132 6.50 1.44 -22.59
C ARG A 132 6.19 2.90 -22.21
N MET A 133 7.19 3.77 -22.10
CA MET A 133 7.05 5.17 -21.67
C MET A 133 5.90 5.91 -22.39
N SER A 134 5.78 5.74 -23.70
CA SER A 134 4.74 6.35 -24.54
C SER A 134 3.52 5.47 -24.76
N ALA A 135 3.48 4.26 -24.16
CA ALA A 135 2.33 3.36 -24.31
C ALA A 135 1.12 3.92 -23.54
N ARG A 136 -0.06 3.79 -24.13
CA ARG A 136 -1.32 4.20 -23.53
C ARG A 136 -1.74 3.24 -22.43
N TRP A 137 -2.41 3.77 -21.40
CA TRP A 137 -2.89 2.97 -20.25
C TRP A 137 -3.76 1.79 -20.67
N SER A 138 -4.61 1.99 -21.69
CA SER A 138 -5.55 0.98 -22.18
C SER A 138 -4.87 -0.28 -22.74
N VAL A 139 -3.66 -0.16 -23.30
CA VAL A 139 -2.92 -1.29 -23.89
C VAL A 139 -1.95 -1.99 -22.95
N LEU A 140 -1.80 -1.50 -21.72
CA LEU A 140 -0.91 -2.10 -20.73
C LEU A 140 -1.54 -3.36 -20.12
N SER A 141 -0.70 -4.38 -19.91
CA SER A 141 -1.05 -5.52 -19.06
C SER A 141 -1.24 -5.08 -17.60
N GLN A 142 -1.91 -5.91 -16.79
CA GLN A 142 -2.09 -5.61 -15.36
C GLN A 142 -0.74 -5.45 -14.63
N GLY A 143 0.26 -6.28 -14.95
CA GLY A 143 1.60 -6.16 -14.38
C GLY A 143 2.30 -4.84 -14.78
N GLU A 144 2.18 -4.41 -16.04
CA GLU A 144 2.72 -3.11 -16.48
C GLU A 144 2.00 -1.94 -15.78
N ARG A 145 0.67 -2.03 -15.61
CA ARG A 145 -0.12 -1.03 -14.86
C ARG A 145 0.32 -0.96 -13.39
N GLY A 146 0.50 -2.11 -12.72
CA GLY A 146 0.97 -2.17 -11.34
C GLY A 146 2.33 -1.47 -11.18
N ARG A 147 3.30 -1.78 -12.06
CA ARG A 147 4.63 -1.14 -12.04
C ARG A 147 4.57 0.37 -12.34
N ALA A 148 3.73 0.80 -13.27
CA ALA A 148 3.53 2.22 -13.54
C ALA A 148 2.93 2.97 -12.32
N LEU A 149 1.98 2.34 -11.59
CA LEU A 149 1.44 2.90 -10.36
C LEU A 149 2.48 2.99 -9.23
N ILE A 150 3.41 2.03 -9.15
CA ILE A 150 4.55 2.11 -8.21
C ILE A 150 5.44 3.29 -8.57
N ALA A 151 5.86 3.41 -9.84
CA ALA A 151 6.67 4.56 -10.28
C ALA A 151 5.96 5.89 -9.99
N ARG A 152 4.65 5.95 -10.24
CA ARG A 152 3.81 7.10 -9.90
C ARG A 152 3.81 7.41 -8.40
N ALA A 153 3.70 6.39 -7.56
CA ALA A 153 3.67 6.59 -6.11
C ALA A 153 5.02 7.07 -5.58
N LEU A 154 6.13 6.70 -6.23
CA LEU A 154 7.49 7.03 -5.82
C LEU A 154 8.01 8.37 -6.36
N VAL A 155 7.36 8.93 -7.39
CA VAL A 155 7.89 10.11 -8.10
C VAL A 155 8.02 11.34 -7.20
N SER A 156 7.15 11.47 -6.19
CA SER A 156 7.16 12.54 -5.18
C SER A 156 8.08 12.26 -3.98
N GLN A 157 8.86 11.16 -3.99
CA GLN A 157 9.70 10.73 -2.86
C GLN A 157 8.92 10.62 -1.54
N PRO A 158 7.88 9.79 -1.49
CA PRO A 158 7.05 9.73 -0.31
C PRO A 158 7.81 9.20 0.91
N ALA A 159 7.47 9.71 2.08
CA ALA A 159 7.95 9.16 3.34
C ALA A 159 7.16 7.90 3.76
N LEU A 160 5.92 7.77 3.26
CA LEU A 160 5.02 6.66 3.52
C LEU A 160 4.48 6.10 2.21
N LEU A 161 4.61 4.78 2.00
CA LEU A 161 4.07 4.06 0.84
C LEU A 161 2.93 3.14 1.28
N LEU A 162 1.76 3.31 0.68
CA LEU A 162 0.57 2.49 0.93
C LEU A 162 0.26 1.66 -0.31
N LEU A 163 0.14 0.35 -0.13
CA LEU A 163 -0.09 -0.63 -1.19
C LEU A 163 -1.40 -1.38 -0.88
N ASP A 164 -2.47 -1.12 -1.62
CA ASP A 164 -3.77 -1.78 -1.44
C ASP A 164 -3.93 -2.93 -2.43
N GLU A 165 -3.67 -4.14 -1.98
CA GLU A 165 -3.72 -5.38 -2.79
C GLU A 165 -2.92 -5.26 -4.09
N PRO A 166 -1.64 -4.88 -4.04
CA PRO A 166 -0.86 -4.49 -5.22
C PRO A 166 -0.65 -5.62 -6.23
N ALA A 167 -0.76 -6.88 -5.81
CA ALA A 167 -0.59 -8.06 -6.65
C ALA A 167 -1.89 -8.56 -7.31
N THR A 168 -3.02 -7.88 -7.06
CA THR A 168 -4.31 -8.31 -7.61
C THR A 168 -4.31 -8.37 -9.14
N GLY A 169 -4.65 -9.54 -9.69
CA GLY A 169 -4.74 -9.75 -11.13
C GLY A 169 -3.40 -9.95 -11.83
N LEU A 170 -2.30 -10.10 -11.09
CA LEU A 170 -0.99 -10.43 -11.63
C LEU A 170 -0.83 -11.94 -11.81
N ASP A 171 -0.13 -12.35 -12.85
CA ASP A 171 0.41 -13.70 -12.93
C ASP A 171 1.60 -13.88 -11.97
N VAL A 172 2.08 -15.11 -11.82
CA VAL A 172 3.13 -15.45 -10.87
C VAL A 172 4.41 -14.63 -11.12
N ALA A 173 4.84 -14.50 -12.37
CA ALA A 173 6.08 -13.79 -12.71
C ALA A 173 5.94 -12.27 -12.44
N ALA A 174 4.81 -11.67 -12.82
CA ALA A 174 4.54 -10.25 -12.57
C ALA A 174 4.43 -9.94 -11.07
N ARG A 175 3.86 -10.86 -10.28
CA ARG A 175 3.83 -10.75 -8.82
C ARG A 175 5.23 -10.76 -8.22
N GLU A 176 6.07 -11.74 -8.60
CA GLU A 176 7.45 -11.82 -8.07
C GLU A 176 8.24 -10.56 -8.43
N HIS A 177 8.18 -10.07 -9.67
CA HIS A 177 8.82 -8.81 -10.05
C HIS A 177 8.32 -7.59 -9.24
N LEU A 178 7.02 -7.57 -8.90
CA LEU A 178 6.45 -6.52 -8.05
C LEU A 178 7.08 -6.56 -6.65
N LEU A 179 7.17 -7.75 -6.06
CA LEU A 179 7.69 -7.95 -4.71
C LEU A 179 9.18 -7.63 -4.64
N ASP A 180 9.97 -8.05 -5.64
CA ASP A 180 11.37 -7.68 -5.78
C ASP A 180 11.53 -6.16 -5.84
N THR A 181 10.70 -5.48 -6.65
CA THR A 181 10.70 -4.01 -6.72
C THR A 181 10.44 -3.38 -5.35
N VAL A 182 9.47 -3.89 -4.58
CA VAL A 182 9.17 -3.36 -3.23
C VAL A 182 10.32 -3.62 -2.26
N ASP A 183 10.97 -4.79 -2.33
CA ASP A 183 12.14 -5.12 -1.50
C ASP A 183 13.35 -4.23 -1.83
N GLU A 184 13.59 -3.92 -3.11
CA GLU A 184 14.65 -3.00 -3.55
C GLU A 184 14.42 -1.58 -3.02
N LEU A 185 13.17 -1.11 -2.98
CA LEU A 185 12.83 0.22 -2.46
C LEU A 185 13.27 0.44 -1.02
N ARG A 186 13.24 -0.59 -0.18
CA ARG A 186 13.74 -0.53 1.20
C ARG A 186 15.23 -0.19 1.24
N THR A 187 16.00 -0.77 0.33
CA THR A 187 17.45 -0.53 0.25
C THR A 187 17.75 0.89 -0.25
N ILE A 188 16.98 1.36 -1.24
CA ILE A 188 17.16 2.68 -1.85
C ILE A 188 16.64 3.80 -0.93
N HIS A 189 15.56 3.53 -0.18
CA HIS A 189 14.88 4.50 0.69
C HIS A 189 14.72 3.98 2.13
N PRO A 190 15.81 3.81 2.90
CA PRO A 190 15.79 3.15 4.21
C PRO A 190 14.93 3.86 5.27
N GLY A 191 14.63 5.15 5.08
CA GLY A 191 13.72 5.91 5.95
C GLY A 191 12.25 5.85 5.58
N MET A 192 11.92 5.30 4.41
CA MET A 192 10.52 5.17 3.96
C MET A 192 9.83 4.05 4.75
N ALA A 193 8.63 4.33 5.27
CA ALA A 193 7.76 3.30 5.82
C ALA A 193 6.77 2.81 4.74
N SER A 194 6.33 1.55 4.86
CA SER A 194 5.25 1.06 3.99
C SER A 194 4.19 0.27 4.76
N VAL A 195 2.95 0.30 4.24
CA VAL A 195 1.85 -0.56 4.68
C VAL A 195 1.27 -1.27 3.46
N THR A 196 1.43 -2.58 3.41
CA THR A 196 0.87 -3.44 2.37
C THR A 196 -0.39 -4.12 2.88
N VAL A 197 -1.52 -3.86 2.25
CA VAL A 197 -2.77 -4.56 2.49
C VAL A 197 -2.88 -5.72 1.53
N THR A 198 -3.09 -6.91 2.05
CA THR A 198 -3.41 -8.09 1.25
C THR A 198 -4.22 -9.11 2.07
N HIS A 199 -4.83 -10.07 1.42
CA HIS A 199 -5.43 -11.25 2.03
C HIS A 199 -4.68 -12.54 1.66
N HIS A 200 -3.55 -12.42 0.92
CA HIS A 200 -2.65 -13.50 0.54
C HIS A 200 -1.27 -13.27 1.17
N LEU A 201 -0.78 -14.24 1.95
CA LEU A 201 0.55 -14.11 2.58
C LEU A 201 1.68 -14.18 1.55
N GLU A 202 1.45 -14.84 0.43
CA GLU A 202 2.39 -14.95 -0.69
C GLU A 202 2.66 -13.59 -1.38
N ASP A 203 1.80 -12.60 -1.17
CA ASP A 203 1.95 -11.24 -1.70
C ASP A 203 2.79 -10.33 -0.79
N LEU A 204 3.36 -10.88 0.29
CA LEU A 204 4.20 -10.12 1.20
C LEU A 204 5.66 -10.11 0.72
N PRO A 205 6.29 -8.92 0.60
CA PRO A 205 7.72 -8.80 0.37
C PRO A 205 8.54 -9.47 1.47
N SER A 206 9.74 -9.94 1.15
CA SER A 206 10.65 -10.52 2.14
C SER A 206 11.08 -9.51 3.22
N SER A 207 11.04 -8.23 2.87
CA SER A 207 11.34 -7.10 3.74
C SER A 207 10.27 -6.78 4.78
N THR A 208 9.11 -7.48 4.78
CA THR A 208 8.04 -7.26 5.77
C THR A 208 8.56 -7.45 7.19
N SER A 209 8.56 -6.38 7.97
CA SER A 209 9.11 -6.37 9.34
C SER A 209 8.05 -6.54 10.42
N HIS A 210 6.84 -6.07 10.18
CA HIS A 210 5.72 -6.07 11.13
C HIS A 210 4.44 -6.52 10.46
N ALA A 211 3.49 -7.01 11.25
CA ALA A 211 2.18 -7.38 10.77
C ALA A 211 1.07 -6.94 11.73
N LEU A 212 -0.10 -6.68 11.16
CA LEU A 212 -1.34 -6.45 11.88
C LEU A 212 -2.40 -7.36 11.27
N LEU A 213 -2.98 -8.24 12.09
CA LEU A 213 -4.15 -9.03 11.74
C LEU A 213 -5.39 -8.29 12.15
N LEU A 214 -6.28 -8.02 11.19
CA LEU A 214 -7.56 -7.35 11.41
C LEU A 214 -8.69 -8.37 11.28
N ARG A 215 -9.64 -8.35 12.24
CA ARG A 215 -10.85 -9.17 12.22
C ARG A 215 -12.04 -8.34 12.73
N ASP A 216 -13.15 -8.38 12.04
CA ASP A 216 -14.41 -7.75 12.43
C ASP A 216 -14.30 -6.24 12.79
N GLY A 217 -13.36 -5.52 12.17
CA GLY A 217 -13.12 -4.09 12.43
C GLY A 217 -12.17 -3.79 13.60
N GLY A 218 -11.69 -4.80 14.31
CA GLY A 218 -10.73 -4.67 15.43
C GLY A 218 -9.39 -5.35 15.15
N ILE A 219 -8.37 -5.01 15.94
CA ILE A 219 -7.06 -5.66 15.88
C ILE A 219 -7.15 -7.02 16.57
N PHE A 220 -6.86 -8.08 15.83
CA PHE A 220 -6.75 -9.45 16.36
C PHE A 220 -5.35 -9.75 16.93
N ALA A 221 -4.31 -9.33 16.20
CA ALA A 221 -2.91 -9.40 16.66
C ALA A 221 -2.07 -8.35 15.95
N THR A 222 -1.00 -7.86 16.57
CA THR A 222 -0.08 -6.88 15.99
C THR A 222 1.31 -7.02 16.60
N GLY A 223 2.37 -6.79 15.82
CA GLY A 223 3.76 -6.86 16.28
C GLY A 223 4.75 -7.22 15.17
N PRO A 224 5.94 -7.71 15.52
CA PRO A 224 6.90 -8.25 14.55
C PRO A 224 6.24 -9.32 13.66
N ALA A 225 6.58 -9.33 12.38
CA ALA A 225 5.91 -10.19 11.41
C ALA A 225 6.04 -11.69 11.78
N ASP A 226 7.20 -12.12 12.28
CA ASP A 226 7.44 -13.52 12.66
C ASP A 226 6.60 -13.97 13.87
N ASP A 227 6.25 -13.04 14.77
CA ASP A 227 5.45 -13.33 15.95
C ASP A 227 3.94 -13.35 15.62
N VAL A 228 3.53 -12.57 14.61
CA VAL A 228 2.12 -12.39 14.24
C VAL A 228 1.68 -13.34 13.14
N LEU A 229 2.53 -13.59 12.13
CA LEU A 229 2.19 -14.43 10.97
C LEU A 229 2.42 -15.92 11.28
N THR A 230 1.82 -16.39 12.36
CA THR A 230 1.87 -17.79 12.80
C THR A 230 0.61 -18.56 12.40
N SER A 231 0.72 -19.90 12.31
CA SER A 231 -0.42 -20.74 11.95
C SER A 231 -1.63 -20.54 12.87
N ASP A 232 -1.39 -20.37 14.18
CA ASP A 232 -2.48 -20.24 15.15
C ASP A 232 -3.17 -18.87 15.06
N LEU A 233 -2.41 -17.77 15.01
CA LEU A 233 -2.97 -16.42 14.93
C LEU A 233 -3.67 -16.17 13.59
N VAL A 234 -3.06 -16.59 12.47
CA VAL A 234 -3.69 -16.44 11.15
C VAL A 234 -4.94 -17.31 11.05
N SER A 235 -4.89 -18.57 11.56
CA SER A 235 -6.11 -19.41 11.60
C SER A 235 -7.22 -18.76 12.42
N GLY A 236 -6.88 -18.14 13.57
CA GLY A 236 -7.83 -17.43 14.41
C GLY A 236 -8.43 -16.20 13.69
N ALA A 237 -7.60 -15.40 13.02
CA ALA A 237 -8.07 -14.22 12.30
C ALA A 237 -8.99 -14.56 11.12
N PHE A 238 -8.73 -15.67 10.41
CA PHE A 238 -9.51 -16.11 9.24
C PHE A 238 -10.64 -17.11 9.58
N ASP A 239 -10.75 -17.52 10.84
CA ASP A 239 -11.69 -18.54 11.29
C ASP A 239 -11.62 -19.85 10.47
N HIS A 240 -10.39 -20.23 10.08
CA HIS A 240 -10.14 -21.42 9.28
C HIS A 240 -8.79 -22.04 9.65
N PRO A 241 -8.70 -23.38 9.79
CA PRO A 241 -7.42 -24.06 10.10
C PRO A 241 -6.43 -23.89 8.95
N LEU A 242 -5.36 -23.13 9.20
CA LEU A 242 -4.29 -22.84 8.25
C LEU A 242 -2.94 -23.32 8.79
N VAL A 243 -2.04 -23.65 7.89
CA VAL A 243 -0.63 -23.84 8.16
C VAL A 243 0.11 -22.71 7.44
N ILE A 244 0.88 -21.96 8.18
CA ILE A 244 1.72 -20.89 7.67
C ILE A 244 3.15 -21.38 7.71
N ASP A 245 3.82 -21.31 6.57
CA ASP A 245 5.23 -21.64 6.42
C ASP A 245 6.01 -20.39 5.97
N ARG A 246 7.29 -20.32 6.31
CA ARG A 246 8.22 -19.31 5.81
C ARG A 246 9.43 -19.99 5.20
N ALA A 247 9.67 -19.73 3.90
CA ALA A 247 10.83 -20.22 3.17
C ALA A 247 11.48 -19.06 2.41
N ASP A 248 12.79 -18.95 2.45
CA ASP A 248 13.58 -17.91 1.79
C ASP A 248 13.08 -16.48 2.08
N GLY A 249 12.63 -16.25 3.33
CA GLY A 249 12.07 -14.96 3.77
C GLY A 249 10.62 -14.70 3.36
N ARG A 250 9.98 -15.58 2.60
CA ARG A 250 8.61 -15.45 2.06
C ARG A 250 7.63 -16.32 2.84
N TRP A 251 6.44 -15.78 3.11
CA TRP A 251 5.35 -16.51 3.75
C TRP A 251 4.47 -17.21 2.72
N SER A 252 3.92 -18.34 3.12
CA SER A 252 2.90 -19.06 2.37
C SER A 252 1.83 -19.61 3.30
N ALA A 253 0.61 -19.75 2.81
CA ALA A 253 -0.52 -20.26 3.55
C ALA A 253 -1.16 -21.43 2.82
N ARG A 254 -1.50 -22.49 3.57
CA ARG A 254 -2.29 -23.60 3.04
C ARG A 254 -3.28 -24.11 4.09
N ALA A 255 -4.39 -24.70 3.64
CA ALA A 255 -5.33 -25.35 4.55
C ALA A 255 -4.65 -26.52 5.28
N ARG A 256 -4.87 -26.63 6.60
CA ARG A 256 -4.49 -27.81 7.37
C ARG A 256 -5.37 -28.97 6.96
N ARG A 257 -4.81 -30.00 6.36
CA ARG A 257 -5.54 -31.25 6.10
C ARG A 257 -5.81 -31.96 7.42
N ARG A 258 -7.03 -32.46 7.58
CA ARG A 258 -7.44 -33.32 8.71
C ARG A 258 -6.80 -34.67 8.59
#